data_9047f00ff1f514003dfaa951e84b4490
#
_entry.id   9047f00ff1f514003dfaa951e84b4490
#
_cell.length_a   1.000
_cell.length_b   1.000
_cell.length_c   1.000
_cell.angle_alpha   90.00
_cell.angle_beta   90.00
_cell.angle_gamma   90.00
#
_symmetry.space_group_name_H-M   'P 1'
#
loop_
_entity.id
_entity.type
_entity.pdbx_description
1 polymer ?
#
loop_
_entity_poly.entity_id
_entity_poly.type
_entity_poly.pdbx_seq_one_letter_code
_entity_poly.pdbx_strand_id
1 'polypeptide(L)'
;MQFLSLSSTDPALNLALEECLLQWLPADHPGLFLLWQNAPSVIVGRHQVTLDEIDGDFVRRRGLPVVRRMTGGGAVYHDLGNLNFSFMENAHGRKTVDFARYLRPVCTALAELGVQASLTGRNDLEAGDRKISGSAQSLRQGRILHHGTLLVSLDFGELVQARHVDPDKIRSKGIASVRSRVANISEFWTPGSGMEDLRAALLRHCADGEGSLEPEVLRAAEELAERKYRSWDWNYGASPAFTLQRRERFPWGLVDWRLDVRDGMVRDCRICGDFFAAADIAGLEERLRGVRCRSDALAGALNGVAWQEYFSHCDPQRMEQFFTTL
;
A
#
# COMPACT_ATOMS: atom_id res chain seq x y z
N MET A 1 -19.33 -9.20 7.33
CA MET A 1 -17.92 -9.58 7.66
C MET A 1 -17.76 -9.70 9.15
N GLN A 2 -16.91 -10.62 9.63
CA GLN A 2 -16.60 -10.73 11.06
C GLN A 2 -15.53 -9.73 11.47
N PHE A 3 -15.73 -9.07 12.60
CA PHE A 3 -14.80 -8.09 13.14
C PHE A 3 -13.72 -8.76 13.99
N LEU A 4 -12.46 -8.34 13.79
CA LEU A 4 -11.34 -8.67 14.67
C LEU A 4 -10.65 -7.38 15.15
N SER A 5 -10.50 -7.25 16.46
CA SER A 5 -9.70 -6.18 17.06
C SER A 5 -8.26 -6.65 17.25
N LEU A 6 -7.31 -5.86 16.76
CA LEU A 6 -5.89 -6.11 17.01
C LEU A 6 -5.42 -5.13 18.10
N SER A 7 -4.87 -5.68 19.18
CA SER A 7 -4.36 -4.89 20.32
C SER A 7 -2.88 -4.50 20.15
N SER A 8 -2.16 -5.18 19.24
CA SER A 8 -0.77 -4.86 18.96
C SER A 8 -0.62 -3.50 18.28
N THR A 9 0.43 -2.77 18.63
CA THR A 9 0.88 -1.57 17.91
C THR A 9 2.19 -1.77 17.15
N ASP A 10 2.70 -3.00 17.11
CA ASP A 10 3.89 -3.37 16.36
C ASP A 10 3.57 -3.49 14.86
N PRO A 11 4.14 -2.64 13.99
CA PRO A 11 3.83 -2.64 12.57
C PRO A 11 4.21 -3.96 11.87
N ALA A 12 5.29 -4.62 12.30
CA ALA A 12 5.71 -5.89 11.71
C ALA A 12 4.73 -7.02 12.03
N LEU A 13 4.28 -7.09 13.30
CA LEU A 13 3.29 -8.09 13.71
C LEU A 13 1.93 -7.83 13.08
N ASN A 14 1.46 -6.58 13.03
CA ASN A 14 0.16 -6.24 12.44
C ASN A 14 0.10 -6.58 10.95
N LEU A 15 1.16 -6.30 10.18
CA LEU A 15 1.23 -6.67 8.76
C LEU A 15 1.40 -8.18 8.54
N ALA A 16 2.08 -8.88 9.46
CA ALA A 16 2.16 -10.33 9.43
C ALA A 16 0.80 -10.98 9.74
N LEU A 17 0.04 -10.41 10.69
CA LEU A 17 -1.33 -10.84 10.98
C LEU A 17 -2.25 -10.68 9.76
N GLU A 18 -2.18 -9.56 9.05
CA GLU A 18 -2.93 -9.40 7.79
C GLU A 18 -2.60 -10.51 6.78
N GLU A 19 -1.32 -10.83 6.61
CA GLU A 19 -0.91 -11.89 5.67
C GLU A 19 -1.39 -13.27 6.13
N CYS A 20 -1.21 -13.63 7.39
CA CYS A 20 -1.64 -14.91 7.94
C CYS A 20 -3.16 -15.07 7.87
N LEU A 21 -3.93 -14.08 8.31
CA LEU A 21 -5.40 -14.10 8.26
C LEU A 21 -5.90 -14.24 6.82
N LEU A 22 -5.28 -13.53 5.87
CA LEU A 22 -5.65 -13.65 4.47
C LEU A 22 -5.36 -15.04 3.91
N GLN A 23 -4.22 -15.66 4.26
CA GLN A 23 -3.82 -16.98 3.79
C GLN A 23 -4.69 -18.09 4.38
N TRP A 24 -5.17 -17.91 5.60
CA TRP A 24 -5.96 -18.93 6.33
C TRP A 24 -7.47 -18.77 6.15
N LEU A 25 -7.91 -17.74 5.43
CA LEU A 25 -9.33 -17.49 5.22
C LEU A 25 -9.99 -18.68 4.50
N PRO A 26 -10.95 -19.39 5.13
CA PRO A 26 -11.68 -20.50 4.50
C PRO A 26 -12.45 -20.04 3.26
N ALA A 27 -12.68 -20.96 2.31
CA ALA A 27 -13.32 -20.62 1.03
C ALA A 27 -14.75 -20.06 1.17
N ASP A 28 -15.47 -20.51 2.21
CA ASP A 28 -16.85 -20.13 2.54
C ASP A 28 -16.95 -19.03 3.61
N HIS A 29 -15.80 -18.51 4.08
CA HIS A 29 -15.79 -17.49 5.13
C HIS A 29 -16.42 -16.17 4.62
N PRO A 30 -17.28 -15.50 5.42
CA PRO A 30 -17.98 -14.27 5.01
C PRO A 30 -17.06 -13.05 4.86
N GLY A 31 -15.78 -13.19 5.18
CA GLY A 31 -14.77 -12.14 5.19
C GLY A 31 -14.50 -11.60 6.59
N LEU A 32 -13.38 -10.90 6.71
CA LEU A 32 -12.91 -10.27 7.94
C LEU A 32 -12.86 -8.74 7.78
N PHE A 33 -13.20 -8.04 8.84
CA PHE A 33 -12.97 -6.61 9.01
C PHE A 33 -12.08 -6.40 10.24
N LEU A 34 -10.97 -5.68 10.09
CA LEU A 34 -10.01 -5.40 11.15
C LEU A 34 -9.90 -3.90 11.38
N LEU A 35 -9.72 -3.52 12.65
CA LEU A 35 -9.26 -2.19 13.07
C LEU A 35 -7.98 -2.33 13.89
N TRP A 36 -6.96 -1.58 13.52
CA TRP A 36 -5.64 -1.67 14.15
C TRP A 36 -4.86 -0.37 14.03
N GLN A 37 -3.85 -0.20 14.89
CA GLN A 37 -2.98 0.97 14.93
C GLN A 37 -1.52 0.52 14.99
N ASN A 38 -0.62 1.35 14.51
CA ASN A 38 0.81 1.16 14.69
C ASN A 38 1.39 2.26 15.58
N ALA A 39 2.37 1.91 16.40
CA ALA A 39 3.32 2.88 16.93
C ALA A 39 4.02 3.64 15.80
N PRO A 40 4.66 4.79 16.06
CA PRO A 40 5.37 5.57 15.06
C PRO A 40 6.24 4.71 14.15
N SER A 41 5.95 4.73 12.83
CA SER A 41 6.60 3.85 11.85
C SER A 41 6.38 4.34 10.41
N VAL A 42 7.23 3.89 9.49
CA VAL A 42 7.05 4.11 8.05
C VAL A 42 6.68 2.81 7.37
N ILE A 43 5.55 2.80 6.65
CA ILE A 43 5.07 1.63 5.91
C ILE A 43 5.24 1.89 4.42
N VAL A 44 6.15 1.13 3.78
CA VAL A 44 6.43 1.26 2.35
C VAL A 44 5.60 0.28 1.52
N GLY A 45 5.22 0.69 0.33
CA GLY A 45 4.47 -0.15 -0.61
C GLY A 45 5.31 -1.29 -1.19
N ARG A 46 4.64 -2.36 -1.62
CA ARG A 46 5.26 -3.61 -2.11
C ARG A 46 6.36 -3.41 -3.15
N HIS A 47 6.16 -2.45 -4.06
CA HIS A 47 7.01 -2.24 -5.24
C HIS A 47 7.90 -1.00 -5.14
N GLN A 48 7.98 -0.35 -3.97
CA GLN A 48 8.81 0.83 -3.79
C GLN A 48 10.27 0.47 -3.47
N VAL A 49 11.18 1.35 -3.86
CA VAL A 49 12.57 1.33 -3.37
C VAL A 49 12.58 2.06 -2.04
N THR A 50 12.80 1.34 -0.96
CA THR A 50 12.63 1.90 0.40
C THR A 50 13.51 3.12 0.63
N LEU A 51 14.77 3.07 0.22
CA LEU A 51 15.72 4.17 0.42
C LEU A 51 15.34 5.45 -0.33
N ASP A 52 14.58 5.35 -1.42
CA ASP A 52 14.08 6.50 -2.18
C ASP A 52 12.85 7.15 -1.52
N GLU A 53 12.23 6.47 -0.56
CA GLU A 53 10.97 6.90 0.05
C GLU A 53 11.12 7.48 1.47
N ILE A 54 12.26 7.25 2.12
CA ILE A 54 12.49 7.63 3.51
C ILE A 54 13.68 8.58 3.67
N ASP A 55 13.61 9.47 4.67
CA ASP A 55 14.81 10.11 5.20
C ASP A 55 15.52 9.14 6.16
N GLY A 56 16.57 8.46 5.64
CA GLY A 56 17.27 7.43 6.40
C GLY A 56 17.94 7.94 7.67
N ASP A 57 18.37 9.21 7.70
CA ASP A 57 18.99 9.80 8.89
C ASP A 57 17.95 10.13 9.96
N PHE A 58 16.81 10.67 9.54
CA PHE A 58 15.70 10.93 10.46
C PHE A 58 15.16 9.63 11.06
N VAL A 59 14.89 8.62 10.22
CA VAL A 59 14.39 7.30 10.62
C VAL A 59 15.33 6.65 11.66
N ARG A 60 16.64 6.68 11.43
CA ARG A 60 17.64 6.14 12.40
C ARG A 60 17.65 6.91 13.70
N ARG A 61 17.70 8.25 13.65
CA ARG A 61 17.73 9.09 14.87
C ARG A 61 16.51 8.89 15.75
N ARG A 62 15.34 8.69 15.12
CA ARG A 62 14.04 8.49 15.81
C ARG A 62 13.76 7.03 16.16
N GLY A 63 14.59 6.09 15.68
CA GLY A 63 14.38 4.66 15.90
C GLY A 63 13.05 4.16 15.27
N LEU A 64 12.63 4.76 14.16
CA LEU A 64 11.36 4.41 13.50
C LEU A 64 11.49 3.07 12.76
N PRO A 65 10.63 2.08 13.04
CA PRO A 65 10.52 0.90 12.19
C PRO A 65 10.12 1.28 10.77
N VAL A 66 10.78 0.66 9.79
CA VAL A 66 10.40 0.73 8.38
C VAL A 66 9.98 -0.65 7.94
N VAL A 67 8.71 -0.80 7.54
CA VAL A 67 8.14 -2.11 7.22
C VAL A 67 7.45 -2.06 5.85
N ARG A 68 7.74 -3.05 5.01
CA ARG A 68 7.11 -3.18 3.71
C ARG A 68 5.82 -3.99 3.82
N ARG A 69 4.70 -3.43 3.32
CA ARG A 69 3.41 -4.12 3.23
C ARG A 69 3.29 -4.97 1.96
N MET A 70 2.33 -5.88 1.94
CA MET A 70 2.06 -6.77 0.78
C MET A 70 1.43 -6.04 -0.41
N THR A 71 0.71 -4.95 -0.17
CA THR A 71 -0.01 -4.18 -1.19
C THR A 71 0.89 -3.13 -1.83
N GLY A 72 0.55 -2.71 -3.05
CA GLY A 72 1.19 -1.60 -3.75
C GLY A 72 0.87 -0.22 -3.13
N GLY A 73 1.09 0.82 -3.90
CA GLY A 73 0.89 2.21 -3.48
C GLY A 73 2.13 2.85 -2.85
N GLY A 74 2.01 4.13 -2.47
CA GLY A 74 3.08 4.94 -1.90
C GLY A 74 3.40 4.63 -0.44
N ALA A 75 4.52 5.14 0.07
CA ALA A 75 4.87 5.06 1.47
C ALA A 75 3.94 5.93 2.34
N VAL A 76 3.66 5.49 3.55
CA VAL A 76 2.86 6.21 4.54
C VAL A 76 3.59 6.23 5.88
N TYR A 77 3.32 7.27 6.68
CA TYR A 77 3.73 7.33 8.08
C TYR A 77 2.53 6.97 8.95
N HIS A 78 2.75 6.16 9.96
CA HIS A 78 1.78 5.80 11.00
C HIS A 78 2.24 6.28 12.35
N ASP A 79 1.28 6.67 13.18
CA ASP A 79 1.37 6.83 14.62
C ASP A 79 0.02 6.44 15.26
N LEU A 80 -0.13 6.62 16.57
CA LEU A 80 -1.38 6.29 17.25
C LEU A 80 -2.54 7.24 16.91
N GLY A 81 -2.29 8.35 16.20
CA GLY A 81 -3.30 9.22 15.62
C GLY A 81 -3.85 8.73 14.27
N ASN A 82 -3.30 7.64 13.74
CA ASN A 82 -3.78 6.97 12.54
C ASN A 82 -4.50 5.67 12.89
N LEU A 83 -5.76 5.52 12.48
CA LEU A 83 -6.49 4.26 12.58
C LEU A 83 -6.42 3.53 11.23
N ASN A 84 -5.96 2.30 11.23
CA ASN A 84 -5.99 1.45 10.04
C ASN A 84 -7.25 0.58 10.05
N PHE A 85 -7.79 0.32 8.87
CA PHE A 85 -8.82 -0.67 8.64
C PHE A 85 -8.40 -1.66 7.56
N SER A 86 -8.90 -2.91 7.65
CA SER A 86 -8.61 -3.94 6.65
C SER A 86 -9.86 -4.76 6.40
N PHE A 87 -10.16 -4.98 5.11
CA PHE A 87 -11.16 -5.92 4.63
C PHE A 87 -10.44 -7.08 3.96
N MET A 88 -10.81 -8.29 4.33
CA MET A 88 -10.28 -9.51 3.74
C MET A 88 -11.41 -10.42 3.32
N GLU A 89 -11.42 -10.86 2.08
CA GLU A 89 -12.45 -11.79 1.58
C GLU A 89 -11.93 -12.65 0.42
N ASN A 90 -12.64 -13.74 0.14
CA ASN A 90 -12.43 -14.52 -1.07
C ASN A 90 -12.86 -13.72 -2.31
N ALA A 91 -12.10 -13.82 -3.38
CA ALA A 91 -12.33 -13.01 -4.59
C ALA A 91 -13.56 -13.45 -5.39
N HIS A 92 -14.03 -14.70 -5.21
CA HIS A 92 -15.17 -15.24 -5.95
C HIS A 92 -15.12 -14.99 -7.45
N GLY A 93 -13.95 -15.20 -8.06
CA GLY A 93 -13.72 -15.00 -9.49
C GLY A 93 -13.46 -13.56 -9.95
N ARG A 94 -13.48 -12.59 -9.06
CA ARG A 94 -13.08 -11.19 -9.37
C ARG A 94 -11.60 -11.15 -9.77
N LYS A 95 -11.29 -10.38 -10.82
CA LYS A 95 -9.94 -10.24 -11.40
C LYS A 95 -9.38 -8.81 -11.30
N THR A 96 -10.17 -7.88 -10.80
CA THR A 96 -9.79 -6.46 -10.73
C THR A 96 -9.96 -5.91 -9.32
N VAL A 97 -9.23 -4.87 -9.00
CA VAL A 97 -9.38 -4.12 -7.77
C VAL A 97 -10.60 -3.21 -7.83
N ASP A 98 -11.36 -3.14 -6.73
CA ASP A 98 -12.53 -2.25 -6.59
C ASP A 98 -12.45 -1.54 -5.25
N PHE A 99 -11.96 -0.33 -5.25
CA PHE A 99 -11.82 0.48 -4.05
C PHE A 99 -13.16 0.98 -3.52
N ALA A 100 -14.07 1.35 -4.41
CA ALA A 100 -15.35 1.94 -4.01
C ALA A 100 -16.21 0.97 -3.17
N ARG A 101 -16.14 -0.32 -3.46
CA ARG A 101 -16.85 -1.38 -2.73
C ARG A 101 -16.54 -1.33 -1.22
N TYR A 102 -15.28 -1.16 -0.85
CA TYR A 102 -14.82 -1.18 0.54
C TYR A 102 -14.85 0.21 1.20
N LEU A 103 -14.73 1.27 0.41
CA LEU A 103 -14.69 2.62 0.95
C LEU A 103 -16.07 3.23 1.18
N ARG A 104 -17.12 2.78 0.47
CA ARG A 104 -18.51 3.25 0.72
C ARG A 104 -18.96 3.08 2.16
N PRO A 105 -18.86 1.89 2.80
CA PRO A 105 -19.26 1.75 4.21
C PRO A 105 -18.41 2.60 5.16
N VAL A 106 -17.12 2.81 4.84
CA VAL A 106 -16.26 3.73 5.60
C VAL A 106 -16.76 5.18 5.48
N CYS A 107 -17.13 5.63 4.28
CA CYS A 107 -17.74 6.96 4.09
C CYS A 107 -19.05 7.10 4.89
N THR A 108 -19.88 6.06 4.93
CA THR A 108 -21.12 6.07 5.72
C THR A 108 -20.83 6.21 7.22
N ALA A 109 -19.83 5.47 7.73
CA ALA A 109 -19.40 5.60 9.12
C ALA A 109 -18.85 7.00 9.46
N LEU A 110 -18.10 7.60 8.55
CA LEU A 110 -17.60 8.98 8.71
C LEU A 110 -18.73 10.01 8.71
N ALA A 111 -19.75 9.81 7.87
CA ALA A 111 -20.91 10.70 7.79
C ALA A 111 -21.72 10.73 9.10
N GLU A 112 -21.80 9.63 9.85
CA GLU A 112 -22.42 9.62 11.21
C GLU A 112 -21.75 10.59 12.18
N LEU A 113 -20.44 10.82 11.99
CA LEU A 113 -19.65 11.74 12.81
C LEU A 113 -19.61 13.15 12.23
N GLY A 114 -20.42 13.44 11.21
CA GLY A 114 -20.47 14.75 10.55
C GLY A 114 -19.41 14.95 9.45
N VAL A 115 -18.57 13.96 9.19
CA VAL A 115 -17.50 14.06 8.18
C VAL A 115 -18.02 13.68 6.80
N GLN A 116 -18.18 14.67 5.92
CA GLN A 116 -18.59 14.48 4.54
C GLN A 116 -17.37 14.03 3.70
N ALA A 117 -17.16 12.72 3.66
CA ALA A 117 -16.06 12.12 2.92
C ALA A 117 -16.50 11.64 1.54
N SER A 118 -15.67 11.85 0.52
CA SER A 118 -15.87 11.36 -0.84
C SER A 118 -14.66 10.60 -1.35
N LEU A 119 -14.91 9.57 -2.17
CA LEU A 119 -13.85 8.86 -2.87
C LEU A 119 -13.34 9.74 -4.02
N THR A 120 -12.04 10.00 -4.02
CA THR A 120 -11.38 10.80 -5.04
C THR A 120 -10.20 10.05 -5.64
N GLY A 121 -9.88 10.37 -6.90
CA GLY A 121 -8.85 9.66 -7.62
C GLY A 121 -9.14 8.16 -7.70
N ARG A 122 -8.12 7.35 -7.39
CA ARG A 122 -8.27 5.88 -7.46
C ARG A 122 -8.49 5.21 -6.09
N ASN A 123 -8.03 5.81 -4.99
CA ASN A 123 -7.89 5.12 -3.71
C ASN A 123 -7.88 6.01 -2.47
N ASP A 124 -8.21 7.29 -2.61
CA ASP A 124 -8.18 8.26 -1.51
C ASP A 124 -9.60 8.64 -1.07
N LEU A 125 -9.77 8.96 0.22
CA LEU A 125 -10.94 9.69 0.70
C LEU A 125 -10.54 11.12 1.04
N GLU A 126 -11.36 12.07 0.63
CA GLU A 126 -11.19 13.50 0.90
C GLU A 126 -12.39 14.06 1.64
N ALA A 127 -12.10 15.02 2.52
CA ALA A 127 -13.08 15.89 3.17
C ALA A 127 -12.57 17.33 3.05
N GLY A 128 -13.44 18.26 2.62
CA GLY A 128 -13.05 19.66 2.40
C GLY A 128 -11.84 19.80 1.45
N ASP A 129 -11.81 19.04 0.34
CA ASP A 129 -10.76 19.03 -0.68
C ASP A 129 -9.37 18.60 -0.15
N ARG A 130 -9.30 17.97 1.00
CA ARG A 130 -8.07 17.44 1.59
C ARG A 130 -8.20 15.95 1.88
N LYS A 131 -7.15 15.21 1.57
CA LYS A 131 -7.08 13.77 1.81
C LYS A 131 -7.10 13.47 3.32
N ILE A 132 -8.03 12.61 3.74
CA ILE A 132 -8.17 12.09 5.10
C ILE A 132 -7.90 10.60 5.22
N SER A 133 -7.78 9.91 4.09
CA SER A 133 -7.55 8.47 4.00
C SER A 133 -6.83 8.12 2.71
N GLY A 134 -5.95 7.14 2.78
CA GLY A 134 -5.38 6.47 1.61
C GLY A 134 -5.51 4.96 1.74
N SER A 135 -5.89 4.29 0.66
CA SER A 135 -6.11 2.85 0.65
C SER A 135 -5.19 2.13 -0.34
N ALA A 136 -4.97 0.87 -0.09
CA ALA A 136 -4.28 -0.04 -0.98
C ALA A 136 -5.02 -1.38 -1.03
N GLN A 137 -4.92 -2.06 -2.17
CA GLN A 137 -5.59 -3.34 -2.38
C GLN A 137 -4.66 -4.33 -3.05
N SER A 138 -4.78 -5.60 -2.66
CA SER A 138 -4.12 -6.73 -3.30
C SER A 138 -5.16 -7.80 -3.62
N LEU A 139 -5.11 -8.32 -4.84
CA LEU A 139 -5.83 -9.53 -5.24
C LEU A 139 -4.79 -10.61 -5.51
N ARG A 140 -4.70 -11.61 -4.66
CA ARG A 140 -3.67 -12.65 -4.74
C ARG A 140 -4.23 -14.00 -4.35
N GLN A 141 -3.93 -15.03 -5.15
CA GLN A 141 -4.35 -16.41 -4.89
C GLN A 141 -5.86 -16.55 -4.61
N GLY A 142 -6.68 -15.80 -5.34
CA GLY A 142 -8.14 -15.84 -5.17
C GLY A 142 -8.67 -15.13 -3.92
N ARG A 143 -7.84 -14.36 -3.22
CA ARG A 143 -8.18 -13.58 -2.02
C ARG A 143 -7.91 -12.10 -2.21
N ILE A 144 -8.72 -11.28 -1.58
CA ILE A 144 -8.62 -9.82 -1.59
C ILE A 144 -8.25 -9.32 -0.20
N LEU A 145 -7.20 -8.51 -0.14
CA LEU A 145 -6.90 -7.64 0.98
C LEU A 145 -7.11 -6.19 0.51
N HIS A 146 -8.02 -5.48 1.15
CA HIS A 146 -8.17 -4.03 1.01
C HIS A 146 -7.92 -3.41 2.36
N HIS A 147 -6.93 -2.56 2.48
CA HIS A 147 -6.66 -1.84 3.72
C HIS A 147 -6.45 -0.34 3.45
N GLY A 148 -6.67 0.45 4.48
CA GLY A 148 -6.53 1.89 4.41
C GLY A 148 -6.20 2.52 5.75
N THR A 149 -5.78 3.78 5.67
CA THR A 149 -5.49 4.66 6.80
C THR A 149 -6.66 5.63 7.00
N LEU A 150 -6.97 5.96 8.23
CA LEU A 150 -7.84 7.07 8.61
C LEU A 150 -6.99 8.03 9.46
N LEU A 151 -6.72 9.22 8.93
CA LEU A 151 -5.88 10.23 9.56
C LEU A 151 -6.71 10.95 10.61
N VAL A 152 -6.78 10.41 11.84
CA VAL A 152 -7.64 10.95 12.90
C VAL A 152 -7.01 12.17 13.57
N SER A 153 -5.75 12.00 14.04
CA SER A 153 -4.95 13.04 14.70
C SER A 153 -3.46 12.81 14.47
N LEU A 154 -3.08 12.49 13.23
CA LEU A 154 -1.71 12.17 12.82
C LEU A 154 -0.79 13.39 12.99
N ASP A 155 0.46 13.15 13.43
CA ASP A 155 1.49 14.20 13.44
C ASP A 155 2.07 14.41 12.02
N PHE A 156 1.62 15.47 11.36
CA PHE A 156 2.12 15.84 10.04
C PHE A 156 3.58 16.34 10.04
N GLY A 157 4.09 16.76 11.18
CA GLY A 157 5.50 17.16 11.32
C GLY A 157 6.43 15.95 11.19
N GLU A 158 6.13 14.88 11.91
CA GLU A 158 6.85 13.61 11.83
C GLU A 158 6.71 12.98 10.43
N LEU A 159 5.51 13.00 9.85
CA LEU A 159 5.26 12.48 8.49
C LEU A 159 6.17 13.14 7.44
N VAL A 160 6.32 14.48 7.50
CA VAL A 160 7.15 15.23 6.54
C VAL A 160 8.63 14.88 6.71
N GLN A 161 9.09 14.74 7.94
CA GLN A 161 10.49 14.45 8.24
C GLN A 161 10.86 12.98 7.97
N ALA A 162 9.95 12.04 8.19
CA ALA A 162 10.21 10.61 8.00
C ALA A 162 10.30 10.18 6.53
N ARG A 163 9.71 10.98 5.62
CA ARG A 163 9.62 10.63 4.19
C ARG A 163 10.58 11.48 3.36
N HIS A 164 11.28 10.82 2.44
CA HIS A 164 11.99 11.54 1.39
C HIS A 164 10.94 12.12 0.44
N VAL A 165 10.83 13.44 0.39
CA VAL A 165 9.97 14.14 -0.56
C VAL A 165 10.85 14.55 -1.74
N ASP A 166 10.50 14.09 -2.94
CA ASP A 166 11.19 14.39 -4.19
C ASP A 166 11.60 15.88 -4.25
N PRO A 167 12.90 16.19 -4.42
CA PRO A 167 13.40 17.57 -4.45
C PRO A 167 12.68 18.46 -5.47
N ASP A 168 12.22 17.89 -6.58
CA ASP A 168 11.44 18.60 -7.60
C ASP A 168 10.04 19.02 -7.10
N LYS A 169 9.53 18.35 -6.05
CA LYS A 169 8.27 18.70 -5.36
C LYS A 169 8.47 19.64 -4.17
N ILE A 170 9.69 19.74 -3.63
CA ILE A 170 9.99 20.50 -2.39
C ILE A 170 10.32 21.96 -2.65
N ARG A 171 10.50 22.43 -3.88
CA ARG A 171 11.04 23.78 -4.16
C ARG A 171 10.34 24.94 -3.47
N SER A 172 9.35 24.71 -2.66
CA SER A 172 8.75 25.79 -1.85
C SER A 172 7.85 25.38 -0.72
N LYS A 173 7.76 24.38 0.02
CA LYS A 173 6.74 24.38 1.12
C LYS A 173 6.65 23.06 1.93
N GLY A 174 7.61 22.68 2.75
CA GLY A 174 7.56 21.59 3.72
C GLY A 174 6.18 21.22 4.34
N ILE A 175 6.00 21.39 5.63
CA ILE A 175 4.74 21.06 6.36
C ILE A 175 3.50 21.76 5.79
N ALA A 176 3.62 23.02 5.34
CA ALA A 176 2.51 23.77 4.75
C ALA A 176 1.97 23.11 3.46
N SER A 177 2.86 22.55 2.62
CA SER A 177 2.46 21.87 1.39
C SER A 177 1.80 20.50 1.66
N VAL A 178 2.13 19.82 2.75
CA VAL A 178 1.45 18.59 3.18
C VAL A 178 0.07 18.94 3.73
N ARG A 179 -0.03 19.92 4.64
CA ARG A 179 -1.31 20.39 5.22
C ARG A 179 -2.28 20.98 4.18
N SER A 180 -1.80 21.43 3.04
CA SER A 180 -2.69 21.85 1.95
C SER A 180 -3.33 20.68 1.21
N ARG A 181 -2.80 19.46 1.34
CA ARG A 181 -3.26 18.25 0.62
C ARG A 181 -3.84 17.18 1.51
N VAL A 182 -3.48 17.16 2.80
CA VAL A 182 -3.96 16.19 3.79
C VAL A 182 -4.54 16.89 5.00
N ALA A 183 -5.49 16.24 5.66
CA ALA A 183 -6.10 16.73 6.89
C ALA A 183 -6.36 15.60 7.87
N ASN A 184 -6.45 15.92 9.13
CA ASN A 184 -6.97 15.01 10.13
C ASN A 184 -8.50 15.02 10.13
N ILE A 185 -9.12 13.87 10.32
CA ILE A 185 -10.56 13.69 10.43
C ILE A 185 -11.12 14.55 11.56
N SER A 186 -10.35 14.71 12.65
CA SER A 186 -10.71 15.54 13.81
C SER A 186 -10.97 17.01 13.46
N GLU A 187 -10.55 17.48 12.30
CA GLU A 187 -10.85 18.84 11.83
C GLU A 187 -12.28 18.99 11.28
N PHE A 188 -12.98 17.88 11.00
CA PHE A 188 -14.26 17.86 10.30
C PHE A 188 -15.41 17.24 11.10
N TRP A 189 -15.12 16.43 12.12
CA TRP A 189 -16.17 15.72 12.85
C TRP A 189 -16.96 16.60 13.81
N THR A 190 -18.12 16.12 14.26
CA THR A 190 -18.94 16.79 15.24
C THR A 190 -18.17 17.00 16.56
N PRO A 191 -18.22 18.20 17.16
CA PRO A 191 -17.56 18.46 18.44
C PRO A 191 -17.95 17.44 19.52
N GLY A 192 -16.93 16.91 20.21
CA GLY A 192 -17.10 15.86 21.21
C GLY A 192 -16.93 14.44 20.70
N SER A 193 -16.87 14.23 19.37
CA SER A 193 -16.51 12.93 18.80
C SER A 193 -15.04 12.61 19.03
N GLY A 194 -14.74 11.30 19.11
CA GLY A 194 -13.40 10.81 19.32
C GLY A 194 -13.09 9.52 18.56
N MET A 195 -11.90 8.96 18.82
CA MET A 195 -11.43 7.72 18.19
C MET A 195 -12.41 6.55 18.44
N GLU A 196 -12.97 6.45 19.64
CA GLU A 196 -13.89 5.36 20.00
C GLU A 196 -15.24 5.49 19.28
N ASP A 197 -15.74 6.72 19.08
CA ASP A 197 -16.95 6.93 18.28
C ASP A 197 -16.74 6.52 16.82
N LEU A 198 -15.56 6.82 16.27
CA LEU A 198 -15.18 6.40 14.92
C LEU A 198 -15.09 4.86 14.83
N ARG A 199 -14.47 4.21 15.82
CA ARG A 199 -14.43 2.74 15.88
C ARG A 199 -15.84 2.16 15.91
N ALA A 200 -16.70 2.67 16.78
CA ALA A 200 -18.08 2.21 16.91
C ALA A 200 -18.88 2.40 15.60
N ALA A 201 -18.73 3.54 14.93
CA ALA A 201 -19.38 3.80 13.64
C ALA A 201 -18.87 2.82 12.56
N LEU A 202 -17.56 2.62 12.46
CA LEU A 202 -16.98 1.66 11.51
C LEU A 202 -17.47 0.24 11.74
N LEU A 203 -17.59 -0.20 13.01
CA LEU A 203 -18.14 -1.52 13.33
C LEU A 203 -19.58 -1.69 12.84
N ARG A 204 -20.43 -0.70 13.07
CA ARG A 204 -21.84 -0.74 12.63
C ARG A 204 -22.00 -0.86 11.12
N HIS A 205 -21.10 -0.27 10.34
CA HIS A 205 -21.23 -0.21 8.88
C HIS A 205 -20.37 -1.22 8.12
N CYS A 206 -19.33 -1.76 8.77
CA CYS A 206 -18.35 -2.63 8.10
C CYS A 206 -18.36 -4.09 8.59
N ALA A 207 -19.04 -4.40 9.71
CA ALA A 207 -19.09 -5.73 10.29
C ALA A 207 -20.51 -6.16 10.65
N ASP A 208 -20.76 -7.47 10.59
CA ASP A 208 -22.05 -8.09 10.93
C ASP A 208 -21.95 -8.99 12.19
N GLY A 209 -20.78 -9.07 12.81
CA GLY A 209 -20.51 -9.90 13.98
C GLY A 209 -19.07 -9.85 14.43
N GLU A 210 -18.81 -10.43 15.60
CA GLU A 210 -17.46 -10.55 16.15
C GLU A 210 -16.82 -11.88 15.75
N GLY A 211 -15.55 -11.85 15.44
CA GLY A 211 -14.68 -13.01 15.24
C GLY A 211 -13.68 -13.15 16.39
N SER A 212 -13.02 -14.28 16.45
CA SER A 212 -11.91 -14.51 17.39
C SER A 212 -10.61 -14.71 16.61
N LEU A 213 -9.52 -14.18 17.16
CA LEU A 213 -8.19 -14.48 16.64
C LEU A 213 -7.69 -15.79 17.22
N GLU A 214 -7.59 -16.80 16.38
CA GLU A 214 -7.12 -18.11 16.79
C GLU A 214 -5.65 -18.05 17.26
N PRO A 215 -5.29 -18.63 18.41
CA PRO A 215 -3.92 -18.61 18.94
C PRO A 215 -2.87 -19.13 17.95
N GLU A 216 -3.25 -20.03 17.06
CA GLU A 216 -2.36 -20.58 16.03
C GLU A 216 -2.06 -19.56 14.95
N VAL A 217 -3.04 -18.73 14.56
CA VAL A 217 -2.83 -17.63 13.61
C VAL A 217 -1.90 -16.58 14.22
N LEU A 218 -2.08 -16.25 15.49
CA LEU A 218 -1.21 -15.32 16.19
C LEU A 218 0.24 -15.82 16.22
N ARG A 219 0.47 -17.09 16.62
CA ARG A 219 1.82 -17.69 16.61
C ARG A 219 2.45 -17.68 15.22
N ALA A 220 1.70 -18.07 14.20
CA ALA A 220 2.18 -18.06 12.83
C ALA A 220 2.53 -16.62 12.36
N ALA A 221 1.77 -15.63 12.80
CA ALA A 221 2.05 -14.23 12.51
C ALA A 221 3.31 -13.72 13.24
N GLU A 222 3.53 -14.12 14.50
CA GLU A 222 4.76 -13.80 15.23
C GLU A 222 5.99 -14.38 14.51
N GLU A 223 5.95 -15.65 14.13
CA GLU A 223 7.02 -16.30 13.35
C GLU A 223 7.23 -15.62 11.99
N LEU A 224 6.16 -15.25 11.31
CA LEU A 224 6.24 -14.54 10.04
C LEU A 224 6.79 -13.12 10.22
N ALA A 225 6.42 -12.44 11.29
CA ALA A 225 6.96 -11.12 11.61
C ALA A 225 8.49 -11.18 11.76
N GLU A 226 9.01 -12.15 12.52
CA GLU A 226 10.46 -12.33 12.69
C GLU A 226 11.14 -12.68 11.36
N ARG A 227 10.65 -13.68 10.66
CA ARG A 227 11.29 -14.21 9.45
C ARG A 227 11.24 -13.24 8.28
N LYS A 228 10.16 -12.45 8.15
CA LYS A 228 9.90 -11.60 6.99
C LYS A 228 9.83 -10.11 7.33
N TYR A 229 8.85 -9.69 8.12
CA TYR A 229 8.52 -8.29 8.29
C TYR A 229 9.54 -7.47 9.09
N ARG A 230 10.41 -8.14 9.89
CA ARG A 230 11.56 -7.50 10.52
C ARG A 230 12.86 -7.70 9.73
N SER A 231 12.85 -8.54 8.68
CA SER A 231 14.07 -8.80 7.90
C SER A 231 14.46 -7.59 7.05
N TRP A 232 15.75 -7.37 6.95
CA TRP A 232 16.31 -6.34 6.07
C TRP A 232 16.01 -6.65 4.60
N ASP A 233 16.08 -7.91 4.21
CA ASP A 233 15.84 -8.36 2.84
C ASP A 233 14.43 -8.01 2.35
N TRP A 234 13.42 -8.15 3.21
CA TRP A 234 12.05 -7.79 2.88
C TRP A 234 11.84 -6.28 2.83
N ASN A 235 12.33 -5.56 3.83
CA ASN A 235 12.02 -4.14 4.04
C ASN A 235 12.83 -3.23 3.13
N TYR A 236 14.11 -3.52 2.96
CA TYR A 236 15.05 -2.73 2.16
C TYR A 236 15.43 -3.45 0.88
N GLY A 237 15.77 -4.74 0.96
CA GLY A 237 16.28 -5.55 -0.12
C GLY A 237 17.64 -5.08 -0.63
N ALA A 238 18.42 -5.96 -1.21
CA ALA A 238 19.58 -5.58 -2.00
C ALA A 238 19.07 -5.03 -3.34
N SER A 239 19.12 -3.71 -3.54
CA SER A 239 18.93 -3.14 -4.87
C SER A 239 20.14 -3.54 -5.71
N PRO A 240 20.00 -4.36 -6.79
CA PRO A 240 21.14 -4.65 -7.66
C PRO A 240 21.64 -3.35 -8.30
N ALA A 241 22.92 -3.29 -8.64
CA ALA A 241 23.44 -2.19 -9.42
C ALA A 241 22.84 -2.26 -10.83
N PHE A 242 22.12 -1.21 -11.24
CA PHE A 242 21.50 -1.15 -12.57
C PHE A 242 22.31 -0.27 -13.51
N THR A 243 22.41 -0.70 -14.79
CA THR A 243 23.11 0.03 -15.83
C THR A 243 22.19 0.89 -16.69
N LEU A 244 20.89 0.60 -16.68
CA LEU A 244 19.86 1.35 -17.38
C LEU A 244 18.64 1.55 -16.48
N GLN A 245 18.16 2.77 -16.43
CA GLN A 245 16.94 3.13 -15.68
C GLN A 245 16.01 3.95 -16.57
N ARG A 246 14.72 3.63 -16.52
CA ARG A 246 13.66 4.43 -17.12
C ARG A 246 12.56 4.64 -16.10
N ARG A 247 12.24 5.89 -15.84
CA ARG A 247 11.25 6.29 -14.83
C ARG A 247 10.21 7.20 -15.45
N GLU A 248 8.93 6.87 -15.26
CA GLU A 248 7.82 7.67 -15.76
C GLU A 248 6.65 7.68 -14.77
N ARG A 249 6.04 8.86 -14.58
CA ARG A 249 4.81 9.01 -13.81
C ARG A 249 3.61 9.01 -14.74
N PHE A 250 2.79 7.98 -14.57
CA PHE A 250 1.51 7.84 -15.23
C PHE A 250 0.38 8.36 -14.33
N PRO A 251 -0.85 8.61 -14.87
CA PRO A 251 -2.00 9.02 -14.05
C PRO A 251 -2.33 8.03 -12.92
N TRP A 252 -2.05 6.75 -13.12
CA TRP A 252 -2.33 5.64 -12.20
C TRP A 252 -1.14 5.25 -11.31
N GLY A 253 0.06 5.82 -11.48
CA GLY A 253 1.21 5.55 -10.62
C GLY A 253 2.55 5.86 -11.26
N LEU A 254 3.60 5.80 -10.46
CA LEU A 254 4.99 5.86 -10.90
C LEU A 254 5.45 4.45 -11.27
N VAL A 255 6.14 4.33 -12.41
CA VAL A 255 6.90 3.14 -12.78
C VAL A 255 8.37 3.51 -12.92
N ASP A 256 9.23 2.79 -12.23
CA ASP A 256 10.69 2.90 -12.28
C ASP A 256 11.25 1.55 -12.73
N TRP A 257 11.60 1.45 -14.00
CA TRP A 257 12.14 0.26 -14.62
C TRP A 257 13.66 0.32 -14.63
N ARG A 258 14.29 -0.66 -14.00
CA ARG A 258 15.76 -0.77 -13.84
C ARG A 258 16.27 -2.06 -14.43
N LEU A 259 17.30 -1.98 -15.23
CA LEU A 259 17.95 -3.12 -15.90
C LEU A 259 19.44 -3.17 -15.57
N ASP A 260 19.94 -4.34 -15.14
CA ASP A 260 21.37 -4.68 -15.21
C ASP A 260 21.64 -5.33 -16.56
N VAL A 261 22.33 -4.60 -17.42
CA VAL A 261 22.67 -5.05 -18.78
C VAL A 261 24.16 -5.33 -18.87
N ARG A 262 24.52 -6.56 -19.27
CA ARG A 262 25.91 -6.94 -19.52
C ARG A 262 26.01 -7.69 -20.84
N ASP A 263 26.99 -7.35 -21.65
CA ASP A 263 27.17 -7.93 -22.97
C ASP A 263 25.92 -7.85 -23.87
N GLY A 264 25.17 -6.75 -23.74
CA GLY A 264 23.92 -6.51 -24.44
C GLY A 264 22.74 -7.39 -24.01
N MET A 265 22.88 -8.13 -22.92
CA MET A 265 21.84 -9.00 -22.34
C MET A 265 21.34 -8.45 -21.02
N VAL A 266 20.04 -8.49 -20.78
CA VAL A 266 19.45 -8.19 -19.50
C VAL A 266 19.78 -9.31 -18.51
N ARG A 267 20.63 -9.02 -17.54
CA ARG A 267 21.03 -9.96 -16.47
C ARG A 267 20.08 -9.94 -15.31
N ASP A 268 19.59 -8.76 -14.96
CA ASP A 268 18.55 -8.59 -13.94
C ASP A 268 17.62 -7.44 -14.34
N CYS A 269 16.39 -7.53 -13.86
CA CYS A 269 15.33 -6.56 -14.10
C CYS A 269 14.60 -6.29 -12.81
N ARG A 270 14.33 -5.00 -12.52
CA ARG A 270 13.47 -4.57 -11.41
C ARG A 270 12.49 -3.53 -11.88
N ILE A 271 11.22 -3.73 -11.51
CA ILE A 271 10.13 -2.81 -11.77
C ILE A 271 9.60 -2.33 -10.43
N CYS A 272 9.90 -1.08 -10.11
CA CYS A 272 9.59 -0.44 -8.83
C CYS A 272 8.57 0.69 -9.03
N GLY A 273 7.93 1.14 -7.96
CA GLY A 273 7.02 2.28 -8.02
C GLY A 273 5.90 2.25 -6.99
N ASP A 274 4.92 3.13 -7.19
CA ASP A 274 3.75 3.27 -6.32
C ASP A 274 2.44 2.79 -7.01
N PHE A 275 2.58 1.92 -8.01
CA PHE A 275 1.46 1.32 -8.74
C PHE A 275 0.78 0.19 -7.96
N PHE A 276 -0.45 -0.15 -8.36
CA PHE A 276 -1.17 -1.33 -7.89
C PHE A 276 -1.15 -2.43 -8.95
N ALA A 277 -0.99 -3.67 -8.49
CA ALA A 277 -0.92 -4.86 -9.33
C ALA A 277 -1.85 -5.95 -8.78
N ALA A 278 -2.54 -6.68 -9.64
CA ALA A 278 -3.26 -7.91 -9.33
C ALA A 278 -2.33 -9.14 -9.51
N ALA A 279 -1.42 -9.09 -10.51
CA ALA A 279 -0.39 -10.10 -10.72
C ALA A 279 0.91 -9.74 -9.98
N ASP A 280 1.75 -10.76 -9.70
CA ASP A 280 3.07 -10.52 -9.14
C ASP A 280 4.00 -9.92 -10.21
N ILE A 281 4.57 -8.76 -9.94
CA ILE A 281 5.45 -8.05 -10.85
C ILE A 281 6.70 -8.87 -11.21
N ALA A 282 7.12 -9.79 -10.34
CA ALA A 282 8.22 -10.71 -10.59
C ALA A 282 8.02 -11.54 -11.86
N GLY A 283 6.78 -11.87 -12.22
CA GLY A 283 6.45 -12.56 -13.46
C GLY A 283 6.78 -11.75 -14.71
N LEU A 284 6.64 -10.41 -14.64
CA LEU A 284 7.03 -9.52 -15.72
C LEU A 284 8.55 -9.31 -15.77
N GLU A 285 9.19 -9.18 -14.61
CA GLU A 285 10.64 -9.08 -14.49
C GLU A 285 11.36 -10.31 -15.07
N GLU A 286 10.83 -11.51 -14.79
CA GLU A 286 11.39 -12.77 -15.26
C GLU A 286 11.34 -12.92 -16.79
N ARG A 287 10.29 -12.42 -17.44
CA ARG A 287 10.18 -12.40 -18.91
C ARG A 287 11.31 -11.62 -19.59
N LEU A 288 11.86 -10.62 -18.89
CA LEU A 288 12.89 -9.73 -19.42
C LEU A 288 14.32 -10.25 -19.15
N ARG A 289 14.51 -11.15 -18.18
CA ARG A 289 15.83 -11.73 -17.88
C ARG A 289 16.32 -12.61 -19.02
N GLY A 290 17.58 -12.49 -19.38
CA GLY A 290 18.20 -13.24 -20.46
C GLY A 290 17.83 -12.74 -21.86
N VAL A 291 17.03 -11.68 -21.98
CA VAL A 291 16.64 -11.09 -23.26
C VAL A 291 17.73 -10.10 -23.72
N ARG A 292 17.96 -10.00 -25.04
CA ARG A 292 18.80 -8.93 -25.59
C ARG A 292 18.17 -7.57 -25.30
N CYS A 293 18.96 -6.64 -24.75
CA CYS A 293 18.54 -5.27 -24.47
C CYS A 293 18.43 -4.47 -25.77
N ARG A 294 17.38 -4.77 -26.55
CA ARG A 294 17.05 -4.19 -27.85
C ARG A 294 15.54 -4.19 -28.02
N SER A 295 14.98 -3.11 -28.57
CA SER A 295 13.52 -2.84 -28.59
C SER A 295 12.70 -4.00 -29.17
N ASP A 296 13.14 -4.61 -30.26
CA ASP A 296 12.44 -5.75 -30.90
C ASP A 296 12.48 -7.03 -30.04
N ALA A 297 13.58 -7.30 -29.37
CA ALA A 297 13.72 -8.47 -28.49
C ALA A 297 12.89 -8.29 -27.20
N LEU A 298 12.87 -7.07 -26.64
CA LEU A 298 12.02 -6.73 -25.50
C LEU A 298 10.53 -6.83 -25.88
N ALA A 299 10.13 -6.31 -27.04
CA ALA A 299 8.77 -6.43 -27.54
C ALA A 299 8.36 -7.91 -27.72
N GLY A 300 9.24 -8.74 -28.25
CA GLY A 300 9.00 -10.19 -28.38
C GLY A 300 8.79 -10.88 -27.03
N ALA A 301 9.62 -10.55 -26.03
CA ALA A 301 9.50 -11.11 -24.67
C ALA A 301 8.23 -10.67 -23.93
N LEU A 302 7.71 -9.48 -24.25
CA LEU A 302 6.53 -8.88 -23.63
C LEU A 302 5.25 -9.13 -24.42
N ASN A 303 5.33 -9.85 -25.53
CA ASN A 303 4.15 -10.18 -26.32
C ASN A 303 3.12 -10.97 -25.50
N GLY A 304 1.85 -10.56 -25.59
CA GLY A 304 0.75 -11.19 -24.89
C GLY A 304 0.70 -10.91 -23.38
N VAL A 305 1.44 -9.91 -22.88
CA VAL A 305 1.36 -9.48 -21.49
C VAL A 305 -0.01 -8.84 -21.21
N ALA A 306 -0.70 -9.33 -20.19
CA ALA A 306 -1.92 -8.74 -19.68
C ALA A 306 -1.58 -7.51 -18.79
N TRP A 307 -1.19 -6.40 -19.41
CA TRP A 307 -0.65 -5.21 -18.75
C TRP A 307 -1.48 -4.71 -17.58
N GLN A 308 -2.81 -4.78 -17.66
CA GLN A 308 -3.72 -4.31 -16.61
C GLN A 308 -3.71 -5.19 -15.34
N GLU A 309 -3.20 -6.41 -15.43
CA GLU A 309 -2.99 -7.24 -14.25
C GLU A 309 -1.72 -6.80 -13.47
N TYR A 310 -0.72 -6.29 -14.17
CA TYR A 310 0.52 -5.77 -13.56
C TYR A 310 0.43 -4.29 -13.17
N PHE A 311 -0.35 -3.50 -13.92
CA PHE A 311 -0.51 -2.07 -13.68
C PHE A 311 -1.99 -1.71 -13.77
N SER A 312 -2.67 -1.69 -12.64
CA SER A 312 -4.11 -1.39 -12.58
C SER A 312 -4.44 -0.05 -13.23
N HIS A 313 -5.46 -0.04 -14.12
CA HIS A 313 -5.91 1.14 -14.85
C HIS A 313 -4.91 1.71 -15.89
N CYS A 314 -3.89 0.95 -16.29
CA CYS A 314 -2.98 1.38 -17.33
C CYS A 314 -3.61 1.30 -18.73
N ASP A 315 -3.05 2.11 -19.65
CA ASP A 315 -3.22 1.93 -21.09
C ASP A 315 -2.20 0.87 -21.57
N PRO A 316 -2.66 -0.29 -22.07
CA PRO A 316 -1.76 -1.35 -22.53
C PRO A 316 -0.76 -0.93 -23.60
N GLN A 317 -1.18 -0.12 -24.57
CA GLN A 317 -0.31 0.35 -25.66
C GLN A 317 0.80 1.26 -25.11
N ARG A 318 0.45 2.13 -24.17
CA ARG A 318 1.41 3.01 -23.52
C ARG A 318 2.42 2.24 -22.67
N MET A 319 1.98 1.17 -22.01
CA MET A 319 2.89 0.30 -21.24
C MET A 319 3.83 -0.47 -22.14
N GLU A 320 3.34 -1.07 -23.21
CA GLU A 320 4.18 -1.73 -24.20
C GLU A 320 5.26 -0.77 -24.74
N GLN A 321 4.86 0.44 -25.14
CA GLN A 321 5.79 1.47 -25.58
C GLN A 321 6.83 1.82 -24.52
N PHE A 322 6.41 1.96 -23.25
CA PHE A 322 7.30 2.28 -22.13
C PHE A 322 8.37 1.22 -21.94
N PHE A 323 8.04 -0.07 -22.01
CA PHE A 323 8.98 -1.16 -21.78
C PHE A 323 9.77 -1.60 -23.01
N THR A 324 9.40 -1.19 -24.22
CA THR A 324 10.06 -1.62 -25.47
C THR A 324 10.90 -0.55 -26.14
N THR A 325 10.72 0.71 -25.80
CA THR A 325 11.55 1.82 -26.33
C THR A 325 12.78 1.98 -25.43
N LEU A 326 13.96 1.88 -25.99
CA LEU A 326 15.26 2.07 -25.31
C LEU A 326 15.85 3.44 -25.66
#